data_48dd6f0ee3be3918175164c4e81d7373
#
_entry.id   48dd6f0ee3be3918175164c4e81d7373
#
_cell.length_a   1.000
_cell.length_b   1.000
_cell.length_c   1.000
_cell.angle_alpha   90.00
_cell.angle_beta   90.00
_cell.angle_gamma   90.00
#
_symmetry.space_group_name_H-M   'P 1'
#
loop_
_entity.id
_entity.type
_entity.pdbx_description
1 polymer ?
#
loop_
_entity_poly.entity_id
_entity_poly.type
_entity_poly.pdbx_seq_one_letter_code
_entity_poly.pdbx_strand_id
1 'polypeptide(L)'
;MLYAQVHLTLPAWVHDEVDAEKLYPDAASRIALAIDLSRLNVQHRSGGPFGAAVFSRDGRVLGVGVNRVVPSQCSSAHAEILALATSQQRTQAYRLNVGGSRITLATSSQPCSMCFGALLWAGIDEVLIGASGDDVQTLAGFDEGPLPADWLGELGRRGIAVQQGLMRDHARDVLREYGAGGIVY
;
A
#
# COMPACT_ATOMS: atom_id res chain seq x y z
N MET A 1 -24.59 -21.40 -7.32
CA MET A 1 -25.06 -20.18 -6.64
C MET A 1 -23.98 -19.10 -6.82
N LEU A 2 -24.38 -17.88 -7.19
CA LEU A 2 -23.42 -16.75 -7.27
C LEU A 2 -23.25 -16.12 -5.90
N TYR A 3 -22.00 -15.68 -5.59
CA TYR A 3 -21.75 -14.91 -4.39
C TYR A 3 -22.31 -13.50 -4.56
N ALA A 4 -23.04 -13.02 -3.56
CA ALA A 4 -23.62 -11.67 -3.55
C ALA A 4 -22.71 -10.63 -2.89
N GLN A 5 -21.69 -11.07 -2.15
CA GLN A 5 -20.78 -10.20 -1.40
C GLN A 5 -19.36 -10.71 -1.51
N VAL A 6 -18.41 -9.77 -1.47
CA VAL A 6 -16.96 -10.03 -1.37
C VAL A 6 -16.45 -9.38 -0.09
N HIS A 7 -15.81 -10.16 0.76
CA HIS A 7 -15.22 -9.68 2.00
C HIS A 7 -13.70 -9.74 1.90
N LEU A 8 -13.06 -8.59 1.91
CA LEU A 8 -11.61 -8.46 2.04
C LEU A 8 -11.31 -7.99 3.46
N THR A 9 -10.60 -8.82 4.23
CA THR A 9 -10.31 -8.57 5.64
C THR A 9 -8.83 -8.46 5.90
N LEU A 10 -8.45 -7.52 6.76
CA LEU A 10 -7.11 -7.46 7.32
C LEU A 10 -6.91 -8.60 8.32
N PRO A 11 -5.68 -9.11 8.49
CA PRO A 11 -5.38 -10.06 9.56
C PRO A 11 -5.56 -9.41 10.94
N ALA A 12 -5.95 -10.23 11.94
CA ALA A 12 -6.27 -9.73 13.28
C ALA A 12 -5.11 -8.97 13.94
N TRP A 13 -3.86 -9.40 13.71
CA TRP A 13 -2.67 -8.75 14.27
C TRP A 13 -2.53 -7.26 13.89
N VAL A 14 -3.15 -6.81 12.79
CA VAL A 14 -3.12 -5.39 12.40
C VAL A 14 -3.72 -4.49 13.48
N HIS A 15 -4.73 -4.97 14.19
CA HIS A 15 -5.38 -4.21 15.26
C HIS A 15 -4.49 -4.06 16.50
N ASP A 16 -3.58 -5.01 16.73
CA ASP A 16 -2.65 -5.00 17.86
C ASP A 16 -1.41 -4.15 17.56
N GLU A 17 -0.97 -4.12 16.29
CA GLU A 17 0.27 -3.47 15.85
C GLU A 17 0.10 -2.02 15.37
N VAL A 18 -1.11 -1.62 14.99
CA VAL A 18 -1.39 -0.28 14.48
C VAL A 18 -2.13 0.57 15.51
N ASP A 19 -1.40 1.50 16.13
CA ASP A 19 -2.01 2.52 16.97
C ASP A 19 -2.66 3.61 16.09
N ALA A 20 -3.98 3.61 16.05
CA ALA A 20 -4.78 4.56 15.26
C ALA A 20 -4.72 6.01 15.79
N GLU A 21 -4.30 6.21 17.03
CA GLU A 21 -4.17 7.53 17.66
C GLU A 21 -2.76 8.12 17.50
N LYS A 22 -1.77 7.30 17.13
CA LYS A 22 -0.41 7.76 16.87
C LYS A 22 -0.38 8.70 15.66
N LEU A 23 0.40 9.78 15.78
CA LEU A 23 0.66 10.70 14.70
C LEU A 23 1.94 10.32 13.95
N TYR A 24 1.90 10.42 12.63
CA TYR A 24 3.01 10.18 11.70
C TYR A 24 3.30 11.50 10.96
N PRO A 25 4.10 12.41 11.58
CA PRO A 25 4.19 13.80 11.12
C PRO A 25 4.95 13.98 9.80
N ASP A 26 5.85 13.07 9.48
CA ASP A 26 6.76 13.19 8.34
C ASP A 26 6.75 11.97 7.42
N ALA A 27 7.38 12.10 6.26
CA ALA A 27 7.46 11.04 5.26
C ALA A 27 8.19 9.79 5.79
N ALA A 28 9.22 9.97 6.63
CA ALA A 28 9.99 8.86 7.18
C ALA A 28 9.14 7.99 8.12
N SER A 29 8.38 8.59 9.02
CA SER A 29 7.48 7.86 9.92
C SER A 29 6.34 7.15 9.17
N ARG A 30 5.81 7.79 8.11
CA ARG A 30 4.74 7.22 7.29
C ARG A 30 5.20 6.01 6.48
N ILE A 31 6.36 6.12 5.82
CA ILE A 31 6.92 5.00 5.05
C ILE A 31 7.38 3.86 5.95
N ALA A 32 7.89 4.16 7.14
CA ALA A 32 8.25 3.14 8.13
C ALA A 32 7.06 2.26 8.47
N LEU A 33 5.87 2.84 8.74
CA LEU A 33 4.67 2.05 9.00
C LEU A 33 4.32 1.12 7.83
N ALA A 34 4.39 1.59 6.59
CA ALA A 34 4.09 0.75 5.43
C ALA A 34 5.08 -0.43 5.29
N ILE A 35 6.36 -0.19 5.56
CA ILE A 35 7.40 -1.23 5.53
C ILE A 35 7.22 -2.21 6.71
N ASP A 36 6.90 -1.73 7.90
CA ASP A 36 6.66 -2.59 9.06
C ASP A 36 5.43 -3.48 8.82
N LEU A 37 4.34 -2.95 8.26
CA LEU A 37 3.18 -3.73 7.85
C LEU A 37 3.55 -4.83 6.85
N SER A 38 4.41 -4.53 5.87
CA SER A 38 4.88 -5.54 4.90
C SER A 38 5.69 -6.65 5.59
N ARG A 39 6.57 -6.29 6.53
CA ARG A 39 7.40 -7.22 7.31
C ARG A 39 6.54 -8.12 8.19
N LEU A 40 5.62 -7.53 8.95
CA LEU A 40 4.69 -8.27 9.82
C LEU A 40 3.81 -9.23 9.01
N ASN A 41 3.36 -8.82 7.81
CA ASN A 41 2.57 -9.69 6.94
C ASN A 41 3.33 -10.96 6.54
N VAL A 42 4.64 -10.84 6.28
CA VAL A 42 5.53 -11.99 6.02
C VAL A 42 5.75 -12.83 7.27
N GLN A 43 6.10 -12.21 8.40
CA GLN A 43 6.37 -12.89 9.66
C GLN A 43 5.17 -13.69 10.18
N HIS A 44 3.98 -13.11 10.09
CA HIS A 44 2.73 -13.80 10.44
C HIS A 44 2.24 -14.77 9.36
N ARG A 45 2.95 -14.90 8.22
CA ARG A 45 2.54 -15.75 7.07
C ARG A 45 1.10 -15.44 6.61
N SER A 46 0.70 -14.18 6.68
CA SER A 46 -0.66 -13.74 6.40
C SER A 46 -0.85 -13.17 4.99
N GLY A 47 0.21 -13.14 4.17
CA GLY A 47 0.17 -12.72 2.76
C GLY A 47 1.56 -12.38 2.21
N GLY A 48 1.60 -11.74 1.05
CA GLY A 48 2.83 -11.31 0.38
C GLY A 48 3.51 -10.10 1.04
N PRO A 49 4.73 -9.72 0.58
CA PRO A 49 5.63 -8.79 1.24
C PRO A 49 5.27 -7.31 0.98
N PHE A 50 3.99 -6.98 1.05
CA PHE A 50 3.51 -5.64 0.73
C PHE A 50 2.63 -5.08 1.84
N GLY A 51 2.88 -3.81 2.17
CA GLY A 51 2.13 -3.04 3.16
C GLY A 51 1.92 -1.60 2.69
N ALA A 52 0.80 -1.03 3.06
CA ALA A 52 0.43 0.34 2.72
C ALA A 52 -0.39 1.00 3.83
N ALA A 53 -0.30 2.32 3.93
CA ALA A 53 -1.08 3.11 4.87
C ALA A 53 -1.47 4.45 4.26
N VAL A 54 -2.69 4.91 4.54
CA VAL A 54 -3.21 6.20 4.11
C VAL A 54 -3.27 7.15 5.29
N PHE A 55 -2.80 8.37 5.08
CA PHE A 55 -2.70 9.39 6.11
C PHE A 55 -3.43 10.66 5.71
N SER A 56 -4.05 11.29 6.68
CA SER A 56 -4.51 12.68 6.60
C SER A 56 -3.33 13.65 6.61
N ARG A 57 -3.60 14.92 6.32
CA ARG A 57 -2.59 16.00 6.30
C ARG A 57 -1.81 16.11 7.61
N ASP A 58 -2.49 15.95 8.75
CA ASP A 58 -1.93 16.04 10.10
C ASP A 58 -1.22 14.76 10.56
N GLY A 59 -1.12 13.74 9.70
CA GLY A 59 -0.40 12.50 9.97
C GLY A 59 -1.19 11.44 10.72
N ARG A 60 -2.53 11.54 10.80
CA ARG A 60 -3.38 10.47 11.35
C ARG A 60 -3.54 9.36 10.32
N VAL A 61 -3.51 8.12 10.78
CA VAL A 61 -3.83 6.96 9.94
C VAL A 61 -5.34 6.95 9.65
N LEU A 62 -5.70 6.97 8.37
CA LEU A 62 -7.08 6.81 7.90
C LEU A 62 -7.42 5.35 7.64
N GLY A 63 -6.47 4.58 7.13
CA GLY A 63 -6.59 3.15 6.90
C GLY A 63 -5.25 2.53 6.56
N VAL A 64 -5.16 1.23 6.71
CA VAL A 64 -3.98 0.44 6.39
C VAL A 64 -4.36 -0.75 5.53
N GLY A 65 -3.38 -1.33 4.84
CA GLY A 65 -3.53 -2.53 4.06
C GLY A 65 -2.26 -3.36 4.04
N VAL A 66 -2.44 -4.65 3.94
CA VAL A 66 -1.39 -5.62 3.66
C VAL A 66 -1.84 -6.53 2.53
N ASN A 67 -0.91 -7.13 1.80
CA ASN A 67 -1.27 -8.01 0.71
C ASN A 67 -2.02 -9.25 1.21
N ARG A 68 -3.19 -9.51 0.62
CA ARG A 68 -4.09 -10.61 0.99
C ARG A 68 -4.52 -11.46 -0.22
N VAL A 69 -3.78 -11.40 -1.33
CA VAL A 69 -4.17 -12.10 -2.58
C VAL A 69 -4.43 -13.58 -2.34
N VAL A 70 -3.45 -14.31 -1.86
CA VAL A 70 -3.56 -15.75 -1.63
C VAL A 70 -4.59 -16.09 -0.52
N PRO A 71 -4.52 -15.49 0.68
CA PRO A 71 -5.48 -15.83 1.73
C PRO A 71 -6.93 -15.47 1.42
N SER A 72 -7.16 -14.44 0.60
CA SER A 72 -8.52 -14.02 0.22
C SER A 72 -8.99 -14.63 -1.10
N GLN A 73 -8.15 -15.40 -1.80
CA GLN A 73 -8.44 -15.92 -3.15
C GLN A 73 -8.92 -14.79 -4.09
N CYS A 74 -8.27 -13.62 -4.00
CA CYS A 74 -8.68 -12.41 -4.71
C CYS A 74 -7.45 -11.68 -5.25
N SER A 75 -7.26 -11.67 -6.57
CA SER A 75 -6.10 -11.06 -7.22
C SER A 75 -6.00 -9.54 -7.01
N SER A 76 -7.09 -8.87 -6.68
CA SER A 76 -7.09 -7.44 -6.38
C SER A 76 -6.83 -7.09 -4.92
N ALA A 77 -6.63 -8.07 -4.04
CA ALA A 77 -6.39 -7.84 -2.62
C ALA A 77 -4.95 -7.39 -2.31
N HIS A 78 -4.47 -6.38 -3.02
CA HIS A 78 -3.18 -5.73 -2.81
C HIS A 78 -3.21 -4.81 -1.59
N ALA A 79 -2.05 -4.51 -1.02
CA ALA A 79 -1.91 -3.69 0.17
C ALA A 79 -2.52 -2.29 -0.03
N GLU A 80 -2.22 -1.64 -1.16
CA GLU A 80 -2.74 -0.31 -1.47
C GLU A 80 -4.26 -0.32 -1.65
N ILE A 81 -4.80 -1.35 -2.31
CA ILE A 81 -6.25 -1.50 -2.49
C ILE A 81 -6.96 -1.62 -1.13
N LEU A 82 -6.43 -2.44 -0.23
CA LEU A 82 -7.00 -2.56 1.11
C LEU A 82 -6.84 -1.28 1.92
N ALA A 83 -5.69 -0.61 1.85
CA ALA A 83 -5.46 0.66 2.54
C ALA A 83 -6.43 1.74 2.07
N LEU A 84 -6.67 1.85 0.76
CA LEU A 84 -7.64 2.77 0.19
C LEU A 84 -9.07 2.40 0.61
N ALA A 85 -9.45 1.12 0.48
CA ALA A 85 -10.79 0.66 0.81
C ALA A 85 -11.13 0.86 2.30
N THR A 86 -10.20 0.52 3.21
CA THR A 86 -10.38 0.72 4.66
C THR A 86 -10.47 2.20 5.02
N SER A 87 -9.68 3.06 4.35
CA SER A 87 -9.76 4.52 4.53
C SER A 87 -11.10 5.09 4.06
N GLN A 88 -11.56 4.67 2.88
CA GLN A 88 -12.84 5.08 2.31
C GLN A 88 -14.02 4.64 3.18
N GLN A 89 -13.98 3.42 3.70
CA GLN A 89 -14.99 2.92 4.64
C GLN A 89 -14.98 3.71 5.96
N ARG A 90 -13.82 3.96 6.52
CA ARG A 90 -13.69 4.72 7.78
C ARG A 90 -14.19 6.16 7.63
N THR A 91 -13.86 6.81 6.52
CA THR A 91 -14.21 8.21 6.26
C THR A 91 -15.59 8.39 5.61
N GLN A 92 -16.23 7.29 5.20
CA GLN A 92 -17.49 7.29 4.43
C GLN A 92 -17.41 8.15 3.17
N ALA A 93 -16.23 8.14 2.51
CA ALA A 93 -15.95 8.94 1.32
C ALA A 93 -15.29 8.08 0.24
N TYR A 94 -15.91 7.97 -0.93
CA TYR A 94 -15.32 7.24 -2.07
C TYR A 94 -14.11 7.96 -2.68
N ARG A 95 -13.95 9.25 -2.40
CA ARG A 95 -12.79 10.06 -2.76
C ARG A 95 -12.29 10.79 -1.52
N LEU A 96 -11.03 10.53 -1.14
CA LEU A 96 -10.50 10.87 0.18
C LEU A 96 -10.15 12.36 0.34
N ASN A 97 -9.75 13.06 -0.74
CA ASN A 97 -9.35 14.47 -0.68
C ASN A 97 -10.50 15.48 -0.87
N VAL A 98 -11.74 15.05 -0.66
CA VAL A 98 -12.90 15.95 -0.69
C VAL A 98 -12.79 16.99 0.42
N GLY A 99 -13.17 18.23 0.12
CA GLY A 99 -13.12 19.33 1.09
C GLY A 99 -11.72 19.93 1.31
N GLY A 100 -10.75 19.65 0.42
CA GLY A 100 -9.40 20.23 0.48
C GLY A 100 -8.46 19.53 1.47
N SER A 101 -8.82 18.38 1.96
CA SER A 101 -7.91 17.52 2.74
C SER A 101 -6.76 17.04 1.86
N ARG A 102 -5.52 17.14 2.35
CA ARG A 102 -4.36 16.55 1.68
C ARG A 102 -4.17 15.13 2.20
N ILE A 103 -4.17 14.17 1.27
CA ILE A 103 -4.11 12.74 1.58
C ILE A 103 -2.80 12.17 1.04
N THR A 104 -2.08 11.46 1.91
CA THR A 104 -0.84 10.76 1.55
C THR A 104 -1.06 9.26 1.62
N LEU A 105 -0.66 8.53 0.58
CA LEU A 105 -0.47 7.08 0.62
C LEU A 105 1.02 6.79 0.79
N ALA A 106 1.39 5.99 1.78
CA ALA A 106 2.70 5.35 1.87
C ALA A 106 2.56 3.87 1.49
N THR A 107 3.46 3.37 0.64
CA THR A 107 3.49 1.97 0.21
C THR A 107 4.92 1.44 0.28
N SER A 108 5.09 0.22 0.79
CA SER A 108 6.40 -0.42 0.95
C SER A 108 7.15 -0.60 -0.37
N SER A 109 6.42 -0.67 -1.47
CA SER A 109 6.97 -0.85 -2.83
C SER A 109 6.22 0.01 -3.84
N GLN A 110 6.79 0.19 -5.02
CA GLN A 110 6.16 0.86 -6.15
C GLN A 110 4.80 0.24 -6.45
N PRO A 111 3.74 1.06 -6.62
CA PRO A 111 2.43 0.55 -7.01
C PRO A 111 2.45 -0.15 -8.36
N CYS A 112 1.85 -1.32 -8.46
CA CYS A 112 1.62 -2.01 -9.72
C CYS A 112 0.61 -1.26 -10.61
N SER A 113 0.41 -1.72 -11.85
CA SER A 113 -0.53 -1.08 -12.80
C SER A 113 -1.96 -0.96 -12.28
N MET A 114 -2.44 -1.95 -11.52
CA MET A 114 -3.77 -1.91 -10.89
C MET A 114 -3.83 -0.86 -9.77
N CYS A 115 -2.85 -0.86 -8.86
CA CYS A 115 -2.78 0.09 -7.76
C CYS A 115 -2.55 1.52 -8.25
N PHE A 116 -1.72 1.71 -9.29
CA PHE A 116 -1.58 2.99 -9.98
C PHE A 116 -2.94 3.55 -10.43
N GLY A 117 -3.77 2.73 -11.07
CA GLY A 117 -5.12 3.13 -11.45
C GLY A 117 -6.00 3.50 -10.24
N ALA A 118 -5.94 2.73 -9.16
CA ALA A 118 -6.71 2.98 -7.96
C ALA A 118 -6.37 4.33 -7.28
N LEU A 119 -5.09 4.73 -7.27
CA LEU A 119 -4.64 6.03 -6.73
C LEU A 119 -5.33 7.20 -7.41
N LEU A 120 -5.54 7.14 -8.73
CA LEU A 120 -6.15 8.22 -9.52
C LEU A 120 -7.60 8.48 -9.12
N TRP A 121 -8.32 7.43 -8.72
CA TRP A 121 -9.74 7.51 -8.35
C TRP A 121 -9.96 7.81 -6.88
N ALA A 122 -9.06 7.32 -6.01
CA ALA A 122 -9.23 7.43 -4.57
C ALA A 122 -9.05 8.84 -4.00
N GLY A 123 -8.45 9.77 -4.77
CA GLY A 123 -8.18 11.13 -4.29
C GLY A 123 -6.96 11.18 -3.38
N ILE A 124 -5.83 10.64 -3.87
CA ILE A 124 -4.52 10.76 -3.24
C ILE A 124 -3.81 11.99 -3.80
N ASP A 125 -3.15 12.76 -2.94
CA ASP A 125 -2.39 13.96 -3.32
C ASP A 125 -0.88 13.73 -3.26
N GLU A 126 -0.45 12.70 -2.52
CA GLU A 126 0.96 12.35 -2.38
C GLU A 126 1.15 10.84 -2.22
N VAL A 127 2.16 10.30 -2.90
CA VAL A 127 2.57 8.89 -2.77
C VAL A 127 4.00 8.81 -2.28
N LEU A 128 4.22 8.08 -1.18
CA LEU A 128 5.54 7.75 -0.63
C LEU A 128 5.85 6.30 -0.95
N ILE A 129 7.00 6.03 -1.57
CA ILE A 129 7.36 4.71 -2.10
C ILE A 129 8.70 4.26 -1.50
N GLY A 130 8.73 3.03 -0.99
CA GLY A 130 9.94 2.37 -0.49
C GLY A 130 10.78 1.77 -1.61
N ALA A 131 10.60 0.49 -1.92
CA ALA A 131 11.30 -0.23 -2.96
C ALA A 131 10.77 0.13 -4.37
N SER A 132 11.63 0.01 -5.38
CA SER A 132 11.24 0.18 -6.79
C SER A 132 10.57 -1.09 -7.35
N GLY A 133 9.93 -0.98 -8.53
CA GLY A 133 9.42 -2.14 -9.26
C GLY A 133 10.54 -3.13 -9.64
N ASP A 134 11.73 -2.63 -10.01
CA ASP A 134 12.90 -3.46 -10.28
C ASP A 134 13.34 -4.25 -9.03
N ASP A 135 13.27 -3.64 -7.84
CA ASP A 135 13.55 -4.36 -6.59
C ASP A 135 12.53 -5.47 -6.35
N VAL A 136 11.25 -5.19 -6.58
CA VAL A 136 10.16 -6.17 -6.42
C VAL A 136 10.38 -7.38 -7.34
N GLN A 137 10.62 -7.12 -8.61
CA GLN A 137 10.87 -8.17 -9.60
C GLN A 137 12.13 -8.97 -9.29
N THR A 138 13.24 -8.28 -8.99
CA THR A 138 14.54 -8.93 -8.81
C THR A 138 14.64 -9.71 -7.51
N LEU A 139 14.06 -9.20 -6.41
CA LEU A 139 14.23 -9.77 -5.07
C LEU A 139 13.10 -10.72 -4.68
N ALA A 140 11.90 -10.53 -5.18
CA ALA A 140 10.73 -11.32 -4.81
C ALA A 140 10.01 -11.99 -6.01
N GLY A 141 10.40 -11.66 -7.25
CA GLY A 141 9.90 -12.33 -8.45
C GLY A 141 8.53 -11.89 -8.94
N PHE A 142 7.94 -10.84 -8.37
CA PHE A 142 6.62 -10.36 -8.79
C PHE A 142 6.69 -9.49 -10.05
N ASP A 143 5.73 -9.68 -10.94
CA ASP A 143 5.47 -8.80 -12.08
C ASP A 143 4.47 -7.70 -11.68
N GLU A 144 4.88 -6.44 -11.79
CA GLU A 144 4.06 -5.28 -11.43
C GLU A 144 3.14 -4.82 -12.59
N GLY A 145 3.15 -5.55 -13.70
CA GLY A 145 2.36 -5.25 -14.88
C GLY A 145 2.81 -3.99 -15.62
N PRO A 146 2.17 -3.65 -16.75
CA PRO A 146 2.56 -2.54 -17.60
C PRO A 146 2.12 -1.20 -17.00
N LEU A 147 3.06 -0.38 -16.56
CA LEU A 147 2.85 1.02 -16.24
C LEU A 147 3.08 1.89 -17.50
N PRO A 148 2.46 3.08 -17.61
CA PRO A 148 2.85 4.07 -18.61
C PRO A 148 4.35 4.37 -18.52
N ALA A 149 5.02 4.56 -19.66
CA ALA A 149 6.47 4.84 -19.67
C ALA A 149 6.83 6.08 -18.82
N ASP A 150 5.96 7.10 -18.79
CA ASP A 150 6.07 8.29 -17.94
C ASP A 150 5.00 8.28 -16.84
N TRP A 151 4.91 7.19 -16.06
CA TRP A 151 3.91 7.04 -14.99
C TRP A 151 4.03 8.12 -13.90
N LEU A 152 5.26 8.59 -13.63
CA LEU A 152 5.49 9.69 -12.69
C LEU A 152 4.91 11.01 -13.21
N GLY A 153 5.16 11.32 -14.49
CA GLY A 153 4.58 12.48 -15.13
C GLY A 153 3.05 12.41 -15.23
N GLU A 154 2.49 11.20 -15.39
CA GLU A 154 1.03 11.00 -15.35
C GLU A 154 0.44 11.34 -13.97
N LEU A 155 1.10 10.96 -12.89
CA LEU A 155 0.69 11.35 -11.53
C LEU A 155 0.85 12.86 -11.34
N GLY A 156 1.98 13.44 -11.74
CA GLY A 156 2.25 14.88 -11.64
C GLY A 156 1.22 15.74 -12.40
N ARG A 157 0.83 15.34 -13.62
CA ARG A 157 -0.23 16.01 -14.40
C ARG A 157 -1.59 16.03 -13.69
N ARG A 158 -1.80 15.11 -12.75
CA ARG A 158 -3.02 15.02 -11.92
C ARG A 158 -2.86 15.64 -10.54
N GLY A 159 -1.72 16.33 -10.30
CA GLY A 159 -1.43 16.99 -9.02
C GLY A 159 -1.00 16.05 -7.91
N ILE A 160 -0.64 14.80 -8.22
CA ILE A 160 -0.18 13.82 -7.25
C ILE A 160 1.36 13.88 -7.17
N ALA A 161 1.86 14.30 -6.02
CA ALA A 161 3.30 14.31 -5.74
C ALA A 161 3.80 12.89 -5.45
N VAL A 162 5.04 12.58 -5.86
CA VAL A 162 5.64 11.26 -5.62
C VAL A 162 7.03 11.43 -5.02
N GLN A 163 7.29 10.70 -3.93
CA GLN A 163 8.63 10.54 -3.36
C GLN A 163 8.99 9.05 -3.41
N GLN A 164 10.14 8.75 -4.01
CA GLN A 164 10.62 7.37 -4.21
C GLN A 164 11.87 7.08 -3.39
N GLY A 165 12.11 5.78 -3.13
CA GLY A 165 13.34 5.31 -2.51
C GLY A 165 13.43 5.62 -1.00
N LEU A 166 12.30 5.93 -0.37
CA LEU A 166 12.24 6.21 1.06
C LEU A 166 12.49 4.91 1.86
N MET A 167 13.51 4.90 2.71
CA MET A 167 13.93 3.71 3.45
C MET A 167 14.06 2.45 2.57
N ARG A 168 14.54 2.63 1.32
CA ARG A 168 14.56 1.59 0.29
C ARG A 168 15.23 0.30 0.75
N ASP A 169 16.35 0.39 1.48
CA ASP A 169 17.05 -0.82 1.93
C ASP A 169 16.20 -1.65 2.90
N HIS A 170 15.47 -1.01 3.82
CA HIS A 170 14.56 -1.70 4.72
C HIS A 170 13.41 -2.40 3.97
N ALA A 171 12.86 -1.76 2.94
CA ALA A 171 11.84 -2.38 2.08
C ALA A 171 12.40 -3.56 1.28
N ARG A 172 13.61 -3.42 0.73
CA ARG A 172 14.33 -4.48 0.02
C ARG A 172 14.62 -5.70 0.90
N ASP A 173 14.94 -5.47 2.17
CA ASP A 173 15.19 -6.58 3.11
C ASP A 173 13.95 -7.46 3.28
N VAL A 174 12.75 -6.86 3.36
CA VAL A 174 11.49 -7.62 3.40
C VAL A 174 11.26 -8.42 2.11
N LEU A 175 11.54 -7.81 0.95
CA LEU A 175 11.42 -8.49 -0.34
C LEU A 175 12.40 -9.67 -0.44
N ARG A 176 13.66 -9.52 0.00
CA ARG A 176 14.66 -10.63 0.03
C ARG A 176 14.22 -11.76 0.95
N GLU A 177 13.76 -11.43 2.16
CA GLU A 177 13.26 -12.41 3.12
C GLU A 177 12.14 -13.25 2.50
N TYR A 178 11.19 -12.58 1.85
CA TYR A 178 10.07 -13.26 1.20
C TYR A 178 10.52 -14.08 -0.02
N GLY A 179 11.38 -13.54 -0.87
CA GLY A 179 11.88 -14.21 -2.09
C GLY A 179 12.65 -15.50 -1.80
N ALA A 180 13.19 -15.66 -0.60
CA ALA A 180 13.88 -16.89 -0.19
C ALA A 180 12.94 -18.11 0.02
N GLY A 181 11.62 -17.93 0.11
CA GLY A 181 10.68 -19.04 0.36
C GLY A 181 9.20 -18.70 0.23
N GLY A 182 8.87 -17.49 -0.22
CA GLY A 182 7.49 -17.05 -0.43
C GLY A 182 6.88 -17.59 -1.73
N ILE A 183 5.57 -17.47 -1.81
CA ILE A 183 4.79 -17.87 -3.00
C ILE A 183 4.62 -16.63 -3.89
N VAL A 184 5.11 -16.70 -5.12
CA VAL A 184 4.83 -15.74 -6.19
C VAL A 184 3.50 -16.12 -6.84
N TYR A 185 2.57 -15.19 -7.00
CA TYR A 185 1.22 -15.38 -7.50
C TYR A 185 0.88 -14.40 -8.61
#